data_908bf2db66a398a876587455059e7a9b
#
_entry.id   908bf2db66a398a876587455059e7a9b
#
_cell.length_a   1.000
_cell.length_b   1.000
_cell.length_c   1.000
_cell.angle_alpha   90.00
_cell.angle_beta   90.00
_cell.angle_gamma   90.00
#
_symmetry.space_group_name_H-M   'P 1'
#
loop_
_entity.id
_entity.type
_entity.pdbx_description
1 polymer ?
#
loop_
_entity_poly.entity_id
_entity_poly.type
_entity_poly.pdbx_seq_one_letter_code
_entity_poly.pdbx_strand_id
1 'polypeptide(L)'
;MDIGVPREASDTRVAATPTTVAQLRKLGYHVFVETGAGLGASFDDDAYREVGGVIVDNAWNRDIVLAVGAPSDAQLLDMRPGATLISFLAPRQDPSLTRRIAAQGINALSMDMVPRTSRAQALDALSSLANISGYRAVVEAAHAFGRFFTGQVTAAGKVPPATVLVIGTGVAGLAAIGAANSLGAIVRATDVRPETAEQVTSMGATFLHVGQADQGVSSDGYAKEVGADYAARAAELYAAQAREVDIIITTAAIPGKPSPRLITAEMVKSMKA
;
A
#
# COMPACT_ATOMS: atom_id res chain seq x y z
N MET A 1 -27.55 -14.49 -7.20
CA MET A 1 -27.07 -13.50 -6.23
C MET A 1 -26.57 -12.30 -6.98
N ASP A 2 -26.90 -11.12 -6.49
CA ASP A 2 -26.58 -9.85 -7.13
C ASP A 2 -25.39 -9.19 -6.41
N ILE A 3 -24.38 -8.83 -7.18
CA ILE A 3 -23.19 -8.12 -6.69
C ILE A 3 -23.27 -6.67 -7.14
N GLY A 4 -23.11 -5.73 -6.21
CA GLY A 4 -22.97 -4.30 -6.48
C GLY A 4 -21.53 -3.86 -6.44
N VAL A 5 -21.12 -3.04 -7.40
CA VAL A 5 -19.83 -2.38 -7.46
C VAL A 5 -20.07 -0.88 -7.49
N PRO A 6 -20.06 -0.20 -6.35
CA PRO A 6 -20.36 1.21 -6.27
C PRO A 6 -19.19 2.06 -6.80
N ARG A 7 -19.49 3.31 -7.10
CA ARG A 7 -18.50 4.35 -7.36
C ARG A 7 -17.92 4.85 -6.05
N GLU A 8 -16.59 4.89 -5.97
CA GLU A 8 -15.89 5.45 -4.81
C GLU A 8 -15.97 6.99 -4.78
N ALA A 9 -16.18 7.56 -3.61
CA ALA A 9 -16.34 9.00 -3.46
C ALA A 9 -15.00 9.77 -3.51
N SER A 10 -13.93 9.17 -3.00
CA SER A 10 -12.61 9.81 -2.84
C SER A 10 -11.45 8.95 -3.32
N ASP A 11 -11.73 7.89 -4.07
CA ASP A 11 -10.72 6.97 -4.60
C ASP A 11 -10.89 6.84 -6.12
N THR A 12 -9.79 6.72 -6.84
CA THR A 12 -9.80 6.47 -8.29
C THR A 12 -9.86 4.97 -8.63
N ARG A 13 -9.68 4.10 -7.65
CA ARG A 13 -9.80 2.66 -7.81
C ARG A 13 -11.28 2.23 -7.89
N VAL A 14 -11.51 1.08 -8.45
CA VAL A 14 -12.80 0.39 -8.46
C VAL A 14 -12.62 -1.02 -7.91
N ALA A 15 -13.60 -1.51 -7.16
CA ALA A 15 -13.49 -2.82 -6.50
C ALA A 15 -13.51 -4.01 -7.48
N ALA A 16 -14.10 -3.85 -8.67
CA ALA A 16 -14.08 -4.86 -9.71
C ALA A 16 -13.85 -4.22 -11.09
N THR A 17 -12.83 -4.70 -11.81
CA THR A 17 -12.55 -4.32 -13.20
C THR A 17 -13.49 -5.08 -14.16
N PRO A 18 -13.62 -4.68 -15.44
CA PRO A 18 -14.38 -5.46 -16.44
C PRO A 18 -13.94 -6.93 -16.49
N THR A 19 -12.63 -7.21 -16.41
CA THR A 19 -12.12 -8.59 -16.37
C THR A 19 -12.65 -9.35 -15.13
N THR A 20 -12.66 -8.72 -13.98
CA THR A 20 -13.20 -9.32 -12.73
C THR A 20 -14.70 -9.54 -12.84
N VAL A 21 -15.45 -8.59 -13.41
CA VAL A 21 -16.89 -8.73 -13.68
C VAL A 21 -17.18 -9.93 -14.58
N ALA A 22 -16.40 -10.11 -15.66
CA ALA A 22 -16.53 -11.29 -16.52
C ALA A 22 -16.30 -12.61 -15.73
N GLN A 23 -15.34 -12.63 -14.81
CA GLN A 23 -15.07 -13.81 -13.97
C GLN A 23 -16.21 -14.08 -12.98
N LEU A 24 -16.73 -13.04 -12.30
CA LEU A 24 -17.86 -13.17 -11.37
C LEU A 24 -19.12 -13.69 -12.10
N ARG A 25 -19.36 -13.22 -13.33
CA ARG A 25 -20.49 -13.70 -14.13
C ARG A 25 -20.35 -15.17 -14.52
N LYS A 26 -19.14 -15.64 -14.85
CA LYS A 26 -18.89 -17.07 -15.10
C LYS A 26 -19.17 -17.95 -13.88
N LEU A 27 -19.08 -17.37 -12.66
CA LEU A 27 -19.45 -18.04 -11.42
C LEU A 27 -20.96 -18.00 -11.13
N GLY A 28 -21.76 -17.40 -12.00
CA GLY A 28 -23.22 -17.34 -11.89
C GLY A 28 -23.77 -16.11 -11.15
N TYR A 29 -22.96 -15.10 -10.87
CA TYR A 29 -23.43 -13.85 -10.27
C TYR A 29 -23.95 -12.88 -11.34
N HIS A 30 -24.93 -12.06 -10.98
CA HIS A 30 -25.29 -10.86 -11.71
C HIS A 30 -24.50 -9.67 -11.12
N VAL A 31 -23.82 -8.90 -11.94
CA VAL A 31 -22.96 -7.79 -11.46
C VAL A 31 -23.54 -6.46 -11.92
N PHE A 32 -23.82 -5.60 -10.95
CA PHE A 32 -24.37 -4.25 -11.11
C PHE A 32 -23.26 -3.24 -10.77
N VAL A 33 -22.89 -2.43 -11.73
CA VAL A 33 -21.83 -1.44 -11.59
C VAL A 33 -22.45 -0.04 -11.62
N GLU A 34 -22.11 0.78 -10.64
CA GLU A 34 -22.63 2.14 -10.57
C GLU A 34 -22.03 2.99 -11.69
N THR A 35 -22.87 3.84 -12.29
CA THR A 35 -22.48 4.73 -13.39
C THR A 35 -21.19 5.46 -13.07
N GLY A 36 -20.21 5.34 -13.96
CA GLY A 36 -18.90 5.98 -13.81
C GLY A 36 -17.98 5.40 -12.75
N ALA A 37 -18.32 4.27 -12.13
CA ALA A 37 -17.50 3.65 -11.06
C ALA A 37 -16.06 3.34 -11.51
N GLY A 38 -15.86 2.97 -12.77
CA GLY A 38 -14.56 2.61 -13.31
C GLY A 38 -13.76 3.78 -13.92
N LEU A 39 -14.33 4.96 -14.07
CA LEU A 39 -13.70 6.06 -14.81
C LEU A 39 -12.35 6.47 -14.22
N GLY A 40 -12.22 6.53 -12.89
CA GLY A 40 -10.96 6.84 -12.22
C GLY A 40 -9.86 5.80 -12.47
N ALA A 41 -10.23 4.57 -12.81
CA ALA A 41 -9.35 3.46 -13.15
C ALA A 41 -9.24 3.22 -14.68
N SER A 42 -9.69 4.18 -15.48
CA SER A 42 -9.68 4.14 -16.98
C SER A 42 -10.58 3.07 -17.59
N PHE A 43 -11.68 2.72 -16.91
CA PHE A 43 -12.73 1.85 -17.42
C PHE A 43 -14.03 2.65 -17.54
N ASP A 44 -14.55 2.78 -18.74
CA ASP A 44 -15.88 3.38 -18.99
C ASP A 44 -17.01 2.38 -18.75
N ASP A 45 -18.24 2.88 -18.74
CA ASP A 45 -19.41 2.06 -18.52
C ASP A 45 -19.62 1.03 -19.65
N ASP A 46 -19.19 1.33 -20.86
CA ASP A 46 -19.33 0.41 -22.01
C ASP A 46 -18.43 -0.81 -21.85
N ALA A 47 -17.21 -0.66 -21.32
CA ALA A 47 -16.34 -1.79 -21.02
C ALA A 47 -16.98 -2.79 -20.04
N TYR A 48 -17.80 -2.31 -19.10
CA TYR A 48 -18.56 -3.20 -18.22
C TYR A 48 -19.76 -3.83 -18.93
N ARG A 49 -20.49 -3.08 -19.78
CA ARG A 49 -21.62 -3.63 -20.58
C ARG A 49 -21.15 -4.74 -21.51
N GLU A 50 -20.01 -4.58 -22.17
CA GLU A 50 -19.44 -5.57 -23.10
C GLU A 50 -19.20 -6.94 -22.43
N VAL A 51 -18.83 -6.95 -21.15
CA VAL A 51 -18.65 -8.20 -20.38
C VAL A 51 -19.92 -8.63 -19.66
N GLY A 52 -21.05 -7.91 -19.88
CA GLY A 52 -22.37 -8.20 -19.38
C GLY A 52 -22.62 -7.72 -17.96
N GLY A 53 -21.87 -6.74 -17.46
CA GLY A 53 -22.22 -5.95 -16.30
C GLY A 53 -23.43 -5.06 -16.59
N VAL A 54 -24.25 -4.82 -15.58
CA VAL A 54 -25.43 -3.93 -15.67
C VAL A 54 -25.08 -2.60 -15.03
N ILE A 55 -25.19 -1.51 -15.80
CA ILE A 55 -24.94 -0.17 -15.26
C ILE A 55 -26.19 0.36 -14.58
N VAL A 56 -26.01 0.90 -13.37
CA VAL A 56 -27.07 1.37 -12.47
C VAL A 56 -26.70 2.71 -11.81
N ASP A 57 -27.70 3.44 -11.31
CA ASP A 57 -27.45 4.70 -10.59
C ASP A 57 -27.04 4.48 -9.12
N ASN A 58 -27.39 3.31 -8.54
CA ASN A 58 -27.05 2.94 -7.17
C ASN A 58 -26.76 1.43 -7.10
N ALA A 59 -25.54 1.08 -6.70
CA ALA A 59 -25.10 -0.31 -6.57
C ALA A 59 -25.12 -0.84 -5.13
N TRP A 60 -25.49 -0.02 -4.13
CA TRP A 60 -25.44 -0.40 -2.72
C TRP A 60 -26.57 -1.35 -2.30
N ASN A 61 -27.73 -1.31 -2.95
CA ASN A 61 -28.86 -2.18 -2.62
C ASN A 61 -28.75 -3.54 -3.36
N ARG A 62 -27.72 -4.34 -3.03
CA ARG A 62 -27.50 -5.68 -3.61
C ARG A 62 -27.22 -6.71 -2.51
N ASP A 63 -27.18 -8.02 -2.88
CA ASP A 63 -26.89 -9.11 -1.93
C ASP A 63 -25.48 -9.03 -1.38
N ILE A 64 -24.54 -8.69 -2.26
CA ILE A 64 -23.12 -8.48 -1.96
C ILE A 64 -22.70 -7.13 -2.53
N VAL A 65 -22.02 -6.32 -1.74
CA VAL A 65 -21.41 -5.07 -2.20
C VAL A 65 -19.88 -5.18 -2.11
N LEU A 66 -19.23 -4.96 -3.24
CA LEU A 66 -17.78 -4.89 -3.34
C LEU A 66 -17.36 -3.42 -3.44
N ALA A 67 -16.75 -2.89 -2.39
CA ALA A 67 -16.25 -1.53 -2.35
C ALA A 67 -14.75 -1.50 -2.00
N VAL A 68 -14.06 -0.41 -2.32
CA VAL A 68 -12.67 -0.18 -1.90
C VAL A 68 -12.66 0.47 -0.53
N GLY A 69 -13.31 1.62 -0.40
CA GLY A 69 -13.35 2.39 0.84
C GLY A 69 -14.47 1.98 1.80
N ALA A 70 -14.39 2.50 3.01
CA ALA A 70 -15.45 2.36 4.00
C ALA A 70 -16.71 3.14 3.56
N PRO A 71 -17.92 2.59 3.72
CA PRO A 71 -19.15 3.25 3.34
C PRO A 71 -19.47 4.43 4.27
N SER A 72 -20.10 5.46 3.71
CA SER A 72 -20.76 6.52 4.47
C SER A 72 -22.05 6.01 5.13
N ASP A 73 -22.61 6.79 6.07
CA ASP A 73 -23.87 6.43 6.73
C ASP A 73 -25.05 6.33 5.73
N ALA A 74 -25.09 7.19 4.72
CA ALA A 74 -26.11 7.12 3.66
C ALA A 74 -25.99 5.83 2.85
N GLN A 75 -24.79 5.43 2.49
CA GLN A 75 -24.55 4.18 1.76
C GLN A 75 -24.89 2.94 2.59
N LEU A 76 -24.62 2.98 3.91
CA LEU A 76 -25.07 1.89 4.80
C LEU A 76 -26.60 1.77 4.85
N LEU A 77 -27.33 2.90 4.85
CA LEU A 77 -28.80 2.90 4.83
C LEU A 77 -29.37 2.34 3.53
N ASP A 78 -28.66 2.46 2.42
CA ASP A 78 -29.06 1.88 1.13
C ASP A 78 -28.90 0.35 1.10
N MET A 79 -28.10 -0.21 1.98
CA MET A 79 -27.86 -1.66 2.03
C MET A 79 -29.01 -2.37 2.74
N ARG A 80 -29.37 -3.56 2.24
CA ARG A 80 -30.40 -4.40 2.85
C ARG A 80 -29.87 -5.12 4.09
N PRO A 81 -30.67 -5.30 5.15
CA PRO A 81 -30.34 -6.26 6.20
C PRO A 81 -30.04 -7.65 5.62
N GLY A 82 -28.99 -8.29 6.13
CA GLY A 82 -28.52 -9.59 5.62
C GLY A 82 -27.58 -9.51 4.40
N ALA A 83 -27.42 -8.33 3.77
CA ALA A 83 -26.43 -8.14 2.71
C ALA A 83 -25.02 -8.32 3.24
N THR A 84 -24.06 -8.58 2.34
CA THR A 84 -22.65 -8.72 2.66
C THR A 84 -21.84 -7.57 2.05
N LEU A 85 -21.11 -6.84 2.88
CA LEU A 85 -20.16 -5.82 2.46
C LEU A 85 -18.73 -6.40 2.48
N ILE A 86 -18.00 -6.26 1.39
CA ILE A 86 -16.59 -6.63 1.26
C ILE A 86 -15.81 -5.38 0.91
N SER A 87 -14.95 -4.90 1.81
CA SER A 87 -14.25 -3.61 1.68
C SER A 87 -13.08 -3.49 2.66
N PHE A 88 -12.27 -2.45 2.54
CA PHE A 88 -11.33 -2.03 3.59
C PHE A 88 -12.07 -1.22 4.66
N LEU A 89 -12.34 -1.82 5.80
CA LEU A 89 -13.18 -1.21 6.85
C LEU A 89 -12.39 -0.67 8.04
N ALA A 90 -11.13 -1.05 8.17
CA ALA A 90 -10.24 -0.65 9.25
C ALA A 90 -10.86 -0.79 10.67
N PRO A 91 -11.43 -1.96 11.05
CA PRO A 91 -12.26 -2.09 12.26
C PRO A 91 -11.49 -1.84 13.56
N ARG A 92 -10.17 -1.93 13.53
CA ARG A 92 -9.32 -1.59 14.69
C ARG A 92 -9.16 -0.07 14.87
N GLN A 93 -9.23 0.71 13.77
CA GLN A 93 -9.11 2.17 13.76
C GLN A 93 -10.46 2.86 13.90
N ASP A 94 -11.52 2.29 13.31
CA ASP A 94 -12.91 2.77 13.43
C ASP A 94 -13.86 1.69 13.97
N PRO A 95 -13.85 1.43 15.30
CA PRO A 95 -14.82 0.54 15.92
C PRO A 95 -16.26 1.07 15.85
N SER A 96 -16.45 2.37 15.60
CA SER A 96 -17.78 2.97 15.48
C SER A 96 -18.47 2.53 14.19
N LEU A 97 -17.74 2.47 13.08
CA LEU A 97 -18.25 1.93 11.81
C LEU A 97 -18.68 0.46 11.96
N THR A 98 -17.88 -0.36 12.64
CA THR A 98 -18.23 -1.76 12.89
C THR A 98 -19.57 -1.88 13.61
N ARG A 99 -19.82 -1.04 14.63
CA ARG A 99 -21.10 -1.01 15.35
C ARG A 99 -22.27 -0.58 14.47
N ARG A 100 -22.06 0.42 13.59
CA ARG A 100 -23.11 0.87 12.65
C ARG A 100 -23.47 -0.21 11.62
N ILE A 101 -22.48 -0.89 11.06
CA ILE A 101 -22.67 -2.03 10.16
C ILE A 101 -23.49 -3.13 10.85
N ALA A 102 -23.10 -3.50 12.07
CA ALA A 102 -23.81 -4.52 12.85
C ALA A 102 -25.24 -4.10 13.18
N ALA A 103 -25.50 -2.83 13.53
CA ALA A 103 -26.83 -2.30 13.82
C ALA A 103 -27.77 -2.36 12.61
N GLN A 104 -27.23 -2.27 11.38
CA GLN A 104 -27.98 -2.43 10.13
C GLN A 104 -28.21 -3.90 9.74
N GLY A 105 -27.68 -4.85 10.52
CA GLY A 105 -27.80 -6.28 10.21
C GLY A 105 -27.00 -6.70 8.97
N ILE A 106 -25.92 -5.98 8.62
CA ILE A 106 -25.06 -6.25 7.47
C ILE A 106 -23.93 -7.17 7.87
N ASN A 107 -23.64 -8.18 7.06
CA ASN A 107 -22.43 -8.99 7.18
C ASN A 107 -21.24 -8.22 6.60
N ALA A 108 -20.09 -8.21 7.28
CA ALA A 108 -18.91 -7.50 6.80
C ALA A 108 -17.68 -8.41 6.71
N LEU A 109 -17.01 -8.35 5.57
CA LEU A 109 -15.69 -8.97 5.35
C LEU A 109 -14.68 -7.85 5.10
N SER A 110 -13.83 -7.61 6.10
CA SER A 110 -12.82 -6.55 6.03
C SER A 110 -11.54 -7.08 5.39
N MET A 111 -11.19 -6.55 4.21
CA MET A 111 -10.02 -6.99 3.45
C MET A 111 -8.69 -6.69 4.15
N ASP A 112 -8.66 -5.69 5.01
CA ASP A 112 -7.49 -5.36 5.86
C ASP A 112 -7.34 -6.27 7.08
N MET A 113 -8.31 -7.17 7.33
CA MET A 113 -8.26 -8.19 8.37
C MET A 113 -7.87 -9.58 7.85
N VAL A 114 -7.58 -9.72 6.55
CA VAL A 114 -7.09 -10.99 5.98
C VAL A 114 -5.77 -11.35 6.67
N PRO A 115 -5.65 -12.56 7.25
CA PRO A 115 -4.45 -12.95 7.98
C PRO A 115 -3.26 -13.14 7.03
N ARG A 116 -2.07 -12.73 7.46
CA ARG A 116 -0.82 -12.88 6.70
C ARG A 116 -0.24 -14.28 6.83
N THR A 117 -0.89 -15.23 6.19
CA THR A 117 -0.46 -16.62 6.10
C THR A 117 -0.31 -17.02 4.65
N SER A 118 0.55 -18.00 4.36
CA SER A 118 0.75 -18.50 2.99
C SER A 118 -0.57 -18.92 2.33
N ARG A 119 -1.50 -19.47 3.10
CA ARG A 119 -2.80 -19.92 2.60
C ARG A 119 -3.72 -18.75 2.18
N ALA A 120 -3.60 -17.60 2.84
CA ALA A 120 -4.42 -16.41 2.59
C ALA A 120 -3.71 -15.38 1.68
N GLN A 121 -2.50 -15.66 1.22
CA GLN A 121 -1.67 -14.73 0.44
C GLN A 121 -2.39 -14.18 -0.80
N ALA A 122 -3.17 -15.01 -1.49
CA ALA A 122 -3.92 -14.58 -2.66
C ALA A 122 -5.04 -13.56 -2.36
N LEU A 123 -5.44 -13.43 -1.09
CA LEU A 123 -6.45 -12.49 -0.60
C LEU A 123 -5.82 -11.25 0.07
N ASP A 124 -4.49 -11.20 0.22
CA ASP A 124 -3.79 -10.09 0.88
C ASP A 124 -3.65 -8.87 -0.04
N ALA A 125 -4.76 -8.16 -0.18
CA ALA A 125 -4.83 -6.95 -0.98
C ALA A 125 -3.97 -5.81 -0.39
N LEU A 126 -3.75 -5.77 0.94
CA LEU A 126 -2.86 -4.77 1.56
C LEU A 126 -1.40 -4.94 1.12
N SER A 127 -0.91 -6.18 1.04
CA SER A 127 0.44 -6.43 0.53
C SER A 127 0.56 -6.05 -0.95
N SER A 128 -0.45 -6.32 -1.77
CA SER A 128 -0.47 -5.88 -3.17
C SER A 128 -0.41 -4.35 -3.28
N LEU A 129 -1.20 -3.64 -2.49
CA LEU A 129 -1.20 -2.16 -2.45
C LEU A 129 0.13 -1.61 -1.91
N ALA A 130 0.71 -2.24 -0.89
CA ALA A 130 2.02 -1.85 -0.36
C ALA A 130 3.13 -2.00 -1.41
N ASN A 131 3.09 -3.05 -2.23
CA ASN A 131 4.03 -3.23 -3.34
C ASN A 131 3.93 -2.07 -4.34
N ILE A 132 2.71 -1.73 -4.78
CA ILE A 132 2.45 -0.59 -5.68
C ILE A 132 2.95 0.72 -5.05
N SER A 133 2.69 0.93 -3.75
CA SER A 133 3.12 2.15 -3.04
C SER A 133 4.65 2.29 -3.02
N GLY A 134 5.37 1.20 -2.76
CA GLY A 134 6.84 1.20 -2.78
C GLY A 134 7.41 1.48 -4.17
N TYR A 135 6.88 0.85 -5.20
CA TYR A 135 7.23 1.15 -6.59
C TYR A 135 6.96 2.62 -6.93
N ARG A 136 5.75 3.11 -6.63
CA ARG A 136 5.36 4.49 -6.95
C ARG A 136 6.19 5.52 -6.22
N ALA A 137 6.60 5.26 -4.98
CA ALA A 137 7.47 6.17 -4.24
C ALA A 137 8.81 6.41 -4.97
N VAL A 138 9.38 5.38 -5.60
CA VAL A 138 10.60 5.52 -6.41
C VAL A 138 10.34 6.31 -7.69
N VAL A 139 9.20 6.08 -8.37
CA VAL A 139 8.82 6.83 -9.58
C VAL A 139 8.66 8.32 -9.27
N GLU A 140 7.98 8.67 -8.18
CA GLU A 140 7.84 10.06 -7.73
C GLU A 140 9.19 10.69 -7.37
N ALA A 141 10.02 9.94 -6.64
CA ALA A 141 11.37 10.40 -6.30
C ALA A 141 12.21 10.63 -7.56
N ALA A 142 12.14 9.73 -8.55
CA ALA A 142 12.87 9.87 -9.82
C ALA A 142 12.39 11.07 -10.63
N HIS A 143 11.07 11.33 -10.64
CA HIS A 143 10.50 12.49 -11.30
C HIS A 143 10.97 13.81 -10.66
N ALA A 144 11.04 13.85 -9.33
CA ALA A 144 11.42 15.07 -8.59
C ALA A 144 12.94 15.30 -8.50
N PHE A 145 13.78 14.26 -8.70
CA PHE A 145 15.19 14.30 -8.39
C PHE A 145 16.02 15.22 -9.30
N GLY A 146 15.61 15.42 -10.54
CA GLY A 146 16.30 16.33 -11.50
C GLY A 146 17.65 15.86 -12.01
N ARG A 147 18.14 14.66 -11.60
CA ARG A 147 19.37 14.02 -12.07
C ARG A 147 19.12 12.57 -12.49
N PHE A 148 20.15 11.89 -13.01
CA PHE A 148 20.06 10.48 -13.38
C PHE A 148 20.02 9.57 -12.14
N PHE A 149 19.20 8.55 -12.18
CA PHE A 149 19.25 7.47 -11.18
C PHE A 149 20.44 6.54 -11.43
N THR A 150 20.69 6.17 -12.69
CA THR A 150 21.84 5.36 -13.07
C THR A 150 23.07 6.21 -13.32
N GLY A 151 24.24 5.63 -13.15
CA GLY A 151 25.47 6.27 -13.59
C GLY A 151 25.49 6.49 -15.10
N GLN A 152 25.94 7.65 -15.56
CA GLN A 152 26.02 8.01 -16.97
C GLN A 152 27.43 8.47 -17.37
N VAL A 153 27.79 8.18 -18.60
CA VAL A 153 28.95 8.77 -19.25
C VAL A 153 28.43 9.61 -20.41
N THR A 154 28.67 10.93 -20.35
CA THR A 154 28.23 11.89 -21.36
C THR A 154 29.41 12.52 -22.03
N ALA A 155 29.22 13.28 -23.11
CA ALA A 155 30.27 14.08 -23.72
C ALA A 155 30.89 15.12 -22.74
N ALA A 156 30.10 15.57 -21.76
CA ALA A 156 30.55 16.52 -20.72
C ALA A 156 31.22 15.83 -19.51
N GLY A 157 31.31 14.50 -19.46
CA GLY A 157 31.93 13.76 -18.38
C GLY A 157 31.03 12.70 -17.74
N LYS A 158 31.48 12.19 -16.59
CA LYS A 158 30.78 11.13 -15.82
C LYS A 158 29.83 11.74 -14.83
N VAL A 159 28.61 11.18 -14.75
CA VAL A 159 27.62 11.48 -13.71
C VAL A 159 27.49 10.23 -12.84
N PRO A 160 27.73 10.31 -11.51
CA PRO A 160 27.57 9.16 -10.62
C PRO A 160 26.09 8.77 -10.50
N PRO A 161 25.80 7.49 -10.18
CA PRO A 161 24.42 7.07 -9.89
C PRO A 161 23.89 7.73 -8.61
N ALA A 162 22.57 7.88 -8.54
CA ALA A 162 21.89 8.31 -7.33
C ALA A 162 22.09 7.29 -6.20
N THR A 163 22.18 7.76 -4.96
CA THR A 163 22.17 6.91 -3.77
C THR A 163 20.84 7.05 -3.05
N VAL A 164 20.16 5.93 -2.84
CA VAL A 164 18.81 5.88 -2.23
C VAL A 164 18.89 5.14 -0.90
N LEU A 165 18.36 5.75 0.17
CA LEU A 165 18.14 5.08 1.45
C LEU A 165 16.67 4.67 1.56
N VAL A 166 16.42 3.38 1.83
CA VAL A 166 15.10 2.85 2.13
C VAL A 166 15.02 2.48 3.61
N ILE A 167 14.11 3.10 4.35
CA ILE A 167 13.88 2.83 5.77
C ILE A 167 12.59 2.04 5.93
N GLY A 168 12.70 0.82 6.41
CA GLY A 168 11.65 -0.20 6.42
C GLY A 168 11.75 -1.12 5.19
N THR A 169 11.90 -2.42 5.42
CA THR A 169 12.06 -3.44 4.37
C THR A 169 10.92 -4.47 4.39
N GLY A 170 9.70 -3.99 4.68
CA GLY A 170 8.48 -4.72 4.40
C GLY A 170 8.17 -4.76 2.90
N VAL A 171 6.96 -5.17 2.52
CA VAL A 171 6.57 -5.31 1.10
C VAL A 171 6.81 -4.02 0.30
N ALA A 172 6.42 -2.86 0.85
CA ALA A 172 6.66 -1.56 0.19
C ALA A 172 8.15 -1.24 0.07
N GLY A 173 8.93 -1.47 1.14
CA GLY A 173 10.38 -1.22 1.12
C GLY A 173 11.12 -2.11 0.13
N LEU A 174 10.82 -3.40 0.10
CA LEU A 174 11.41 -4.32 -0.89
C LEU A 174 11.03 -3.94 -2.32
N ALA A 175 9.78 -3.53 -2.56
CA ALA A 175 9.36 -3.02 -3.86
C ALA A 175 10.13 -1.74 -4.27
N ALA A 176 10.34 -0.82 -3.30
CA ALA A 176 11.14 0.37 -3.54
C ALA A 176 12.61 0.03 -3.84
N ILE A 177 13.22 -0.92 -3.10
CA ILE A 177 14.58 -1.40 -3.37
C ILE A 177 14.69 -1.95 -4.79
N GLY A 178 13.77 -2.84 -5.18
CA GLY A 178 13.76 -3.43 -6.53
C GLY A 178 13.61 -2.39 -7.63
N ALA A 179 12.69 -1.44 -7.47
CA ALA A 179 12.48 -0.36 -8.43
C ALA A 179 13.69 0.57 -8.53
N ALA A 180 14.28 1.00 -7.41
CA ALA A 180 15.46 1.88 -7.40
C ALA A 180 16.70 1.20 -8.03
N ASN A 181 16.92 -0.08 -7.72
CA ASN A 181 17.97 -0.87 -8.34
C ASN A 181 17.77 -1.02 -9.86
N SER A 182 16.52 -1.27 -10.29
CA SER A 182 16.20 -1.37 -11.73
C SER A 182 16.45 -0.07 -12.48
N LEU A 183 16.32 1.08 -11.81
CA LEU A 183 16.68 2.39 -12.36
C LEU A 183 18.20 2.67 -12.27
N GLY A 184 18.99 1.77 -11.69
CA GLY A 184 20.45 1.85 -11.62
C GLY A 184 20.99 2.69 -10.46
N ALA A 185 20.20 2.96 -9.43
CA ALA A 185 20.66 3.61 -8.21
C ALA A 185 21.50 2.69 -7.32
N ILE A 186 22.34 3.27 -6.47
CA ILE A 186 22.98 2.57 -5.35
C ILE A 186 22.00 2.59 -4.19
N VAL A 187 21.51 1.41 -3.77
CA VAL A 187 20.49 1.31 -2.73
C VAL A 187 21.09 0.84 -1.41
N ARG A 188 20.79 1.58 -0.35
CA ARG A 188 21.03 1.21 1.05
C ARG A 188 19.68 1.03 1.72
N ALA A 189 19.55 0.07 2.63
CA ALA A 189 18.30 -0.15 3.34
C ALA A 189 18.54 -0.51 4.80
N THR A 190 17.55 -0.24 5.65
CA THR A 190 17.58 -0.63 7.06
C THR A 190 16.18 -0.99 7.54
N ASP A 191 16.10 -1.91 8.50
CA ASP A 191 14.88 -2.32 9.17
C ASP A 191 15.19 -2.62 10.64
N VAL A 192 14.18 -2.54 11.48
CA VAL A 192 14.29 -2.95 12.90
C VAL A 192 14.41 -4.46 13.04
N ARG A 193 14.05 -5.22 12.01
CA ARG A 193 14.08 -6.68 11.95
C ARG A 193 15.38 -7.12 11.25
N PRO A 194 16.37 -7.63 11.97
CA PRO A 194 17.65 -8.03 11.39
C PRO A 194 17.55 -9.17 10.38
N GLU A 195 16.51 -10.01 10.48
CA GLU A 195 16.24 -11.13 9.56
C GLU A 195 15.92 -10.67 8.14
N THR A 196 15.56 -9.40 7.93
CA THR A 196 15.32 -8.87 6.58
C THR A 196 16.60 -8.55 5.81
N ALA A 197 17.75 -8.58 6.47
CA ALA A 197 19.05 -8.24 5.86
C ALA A 197 19.40 -9.15 4.66
N GLU A 198 19.11 -10.45 4.76
CA GLU A 198 19.35 -11.39 3.68
C GLU A 198 18.49 -11.07 2.44
N GLN A 199 17.21 -10.72 2.64
CA GLN A 199 16.33 -10.33 1.54
C GLN A 199 16.82 -9.06 0.85
N VAL A 200 17.23 -8.05 1.62
CA VAL A 200 17.78 -6.79 1.10
C VAL A 200 19.04 -7.05 0.27
N THR A 201 19.95 -7.86 0.81
CA THR A 201 21.23 -8.18 0.14
C THR A 201 21.00 -8.98 -1.14
N SER A 202 20.07 -9.94 -1.12
CA SER A 202 19.72 -10.74 -2.30
C SER A 202 19.10 -9.90 -3.43
N MET A 203 18.53 -8.74 -3.10
CA MET A 203 18.02 -7.77 -4.07
C MET A 203 19.11 -6.78 -4.56
N GLY A 204 20.37 -6.96 -4.16
CA GLY A 204 21.48 -6.11 -4.59
C GLY A 204 21.63 -4.79 -3.82
N ALA A 205 20.97 -4.64 -2.69
CA ALA A 205 21.10 -3.46 -1.82
C ALA A 205 22.02 -3.74 -0.62
N THR A 206 22.57 -2.69 -0.03
CA THR A 206 23.38 -2.78 1.19
C THR A 206 22.48 -2.63 2.41
N PHE A 207 22.47 -3.62 3.31
CA PHE A 207 21.75 -3.50 4.58
C PHE A 207 22.59 -2.77 5.62
N LEU A 208 22.00 -1.75 6.25
CA LEU A 208 22.62 -0.96 7.32
C LEU A 208 22.09 -1.42 8.68
N HIS A 209 22.98 -1.92 9.52
CA HIS A 209 22.65 -2.39 10.86
C HIS A 209 22.63 -1.23 11.88
N VAL A 210 21.57 -1.10 12.65
CA VAL A 210 21.45 -0.12 13.75
C VAL A 210 22.04 -0.67 15.07
N GLY A 211 22.50 -1.92 15.07
CA GLY A 211 22.86 -2.70 16.27
C GLY A 211 21.80 -3.74 16.61
N GLN A 212 22.01 -4.50 17.68
CA GLN A 212 21.03 -5.53 18.09
C GLN A 212 19.71 -4.85 18.51
N ALA A 213 18.61 -5.23 17.85
CA ALA A 213 17.26 -4.94 18.32
C ALA A 213 16.83 -6.12 19.20
N ASP A 214 16.42 -5.86 20.43
CA ASP A 214 15.91 -6.89 21.34
C ASP A 214 14.51 -7.43 20.97
N GLN A 215 14.05 -7.19 19.74
CA GLN A 215 12.64 -7.39 19.40
C GLN A 215 12.44 -8.14 18.09
N GLY A 216 11.77 -9.30 18.23
CA GLY A 216 11.29 -10.09 17.10
C GLY A 216 10.07 -9.50 16.40
N VAL A 217 9.58 -10.19 15.39
CA VAL A 217 8.36 -9.89 14.64
C VAL A 217 7.12 -10.03 15.54
N SER A 218 6.11 -9.18 15.35
CA SER A 218 4.80 -9.39 15.97
C SER A 218 4.05 -10.53 15.23
N SER A 219 3.05 -11.12 15.90
CA SER A 219 2.26 -12.24 15.35
C SER A 219 1.55 -11.92 14.02
N ASP A 220 1.41 -10.65 13.67
CA ASP A 220 0.79 -10.15 12.43
C ASP A 220 1.81 -9.76 11.35
N GLY A 221 3.11 -10.06 11.56
CA GLY A 221 4.19 -9.84 10.58
C GLY A 221 4.70 -8.40 10.48
N TYR A 222 4.23 -7.49 11.36
CA TYR A 222 4.76 -6.13 11.46
C TYR A 222 5.90 -6.04 12.49
N ALA A 223 6.74 -5.01 12.34
CA ALA A 223 7.74 -4.69 13.32
C ALA A 223 7.09 -4.24 14.64
N LYS A 224 7.64 -4.69 15.79
CA LYS A 224 7.25 -4.19 17.12
C LYS A 224 7.78 -2.78 17.35
N GLU A 225 7.19 -2.08 18.33
CA GLU A 225 7.78 -0.84 18.84
C GLU A 225 9.18 -1.09 19.41
N VAL A 226 10.11 -0.22 19.07
CA VAL A 226 11.50 -0.31 19.49
C VAL A 226 11.73 0.45 20.79
N GLY A 227 12.68 0.00 21.60
CA GLY A 227 13.10 0.71 22.81
C GLY A 227 13.78 2.05 22.48
N ALA A 228 13.83 2.95 23.46
CA ALA A 228 14.40 4.29 23.32
C ALA A 228 15.86 4.29 22.84
N ASP A 229 16.67 3.35 23.33
CA ASP A 229 18.09 3.22 22.96
C ASP A 229 18.27 2.84 21.49
N TYR A 230 17.42 1.93 20.98
CA TYR A 230 17.41 1.60 19.56
C TYR A 230 16.99 2.80 18.71
N ALA A 231 15.93 3.50 19.13
CA ALA A 231 15.44 4.68 18.43
C ALA A 231 16.51 5.78 18.35
N ALA A 232 17.30 5.98 19.41
CA ALA A 232 18.41 6.95 19.43
C ALA A 232 19.51 6.54 18.41
N ARG A 233 19.97 5.29 18.45
CA ARG A 233 20.97 4.79 17.49
C ARG A 233 20.47 4.83 16.05
N ALA A 234 19.19 4.53 15.83
CA ALA A 234 18.58 4.64 14.50
C ALA A 234 18.56 6.09 14.01
N ALA A 235 18.22 7.05 14.87
CA ALA A 235 18.25 8.46 14.54
C ALA A 235 19.67 8.95 14.17
N GLU A 236 20.70 8.50 14.88
CA GLU A 236 22.10 8.78 14.54
C GLU A 236 22.49 8.22 13.17
N LEU A 237 22.11 6.96 12.88
CA LEU A 237 22.33 6.34 11.58
C LEU A 237 21.63 7.14 10.47
N TYR A 238 20.35 7.50 10.67
CA TYR A 238 19.59 8.25 9.67
C TYR A 238 20.18 9.64 9.43
N ALA A 239 20.64 10.33 10.47
CA ALA A 239 21.30 11.62 10.35
C ALA A 239 22.65 11.51 9.60
N ALA A 240 23.43 10.45 9.83
CA ALA A 240 24.66 10.20 9.08
C ALA A 240 24.34 9.90 7.60
N GLN A 241 23.37 9.02 7.33
CA GLN A 241 22.98 8.66 5.97
C GLN A 241 22.38 9.83 5.19
N ALA A 242 21.59 10.70 5.84
CA ALA A 242 20.99 11.87 5.21
C ALA A 242 22.04 12.77 4.52
N ARG A 243 23.25 12.85 5.06
CA ARG A 243 24.35 13.64 4.45
C ARG A 243 25.00 12.96 3.24
N GLU A 244 24.80 11.64 3.10
CA GLU A 244 25.47 10.84 2.07
C GLU A 244 24.58 10.44 0.91
N VAL A 245 23.24 10.35 1.15
CA VAL A 245 22.30 9.90 0.14
C VAL A 245 21.64 11.07 -0.59
N ASP A 246 21.12 10.79 -1.77
CA ASP A 246 20.40 11.76 -2.58
C ASP A 246 18.89 11.69 -2.31
N ILE A 247 18.38 10.50 -1.97
CA ILE A 247 16.95 10.22 -1.82
C ILE A 247 16.74 9.36 -0.58
N ILE A 248 15.69 9.67 0.18
CA ILE A 248 15.24 8.86 1.32
C ILE A 248 13.79 8.45 1.08
N ILE A 249 13.51 7.14 1.15
CA ILE A 249 12.16 6.56 1.08
C ILE A 249 11.87 5.88 2.41
N THR A 250 10.81 6.32 3.09
CA THR A 250 10.37 5.73 4.36
C THR A 250 9.10 4.93 4.15
N THR A 251 9.10 3.67 4.58
CA THR A 251 7.95 2.76 4.50
C THR A 251 7.57 2.19 5.86
N ALA A 252 8.16 2.69 6.95
CA ALA A 252 7.87 2.22 8.29
C ALA A 252 6.47 2.70 8.73
N ALA A 253 5.58 1.75 8.96
CA ALA A 253 4.24 1.98 9.44
C ALA A 253 3.88 0.95 10.52
N ILE A 254 3.15 1.40 11.53
CA ILE A 254 2.60 0.55 12.59
C ILE A 254 1.08 0.56 12.42
N PRO A 255 0.44 -0.56 12.10
CA PRO A 255 -1.01 -0.61 11.90
C PRO A 255 -1.78 -0.06 13.11
N GLY A 256 -2.72 0.85 12.87
CA GLY A 256 -3.56 1.44 13.91
C GLY A 256 -2.89 2.47 14.82
N LYS A 257 -1.64 2.87 14.52
CA LYS A 257 -0.91 3.92 15.24
C LYS A 257 -0.39 4.99 14.29
N PRO A 258 -0.11 6.21 14.77
CA PRO A 258 0.60 7.20 13.99
C PRO A 258 1.97 6.68 13.54
N SER A 259 2.35 6.96 12.30
CA SER A 259 3.67 6.59 11.77
C SER A 259 4.77 7.29 12.58
N PRO A 260 5.88 6.59 12.90
CA PRO A 260 6.98 7.21 13.60
C PRO A 260 7.64 8.30 12.75
N ARG A 261 8.03 9.40 13.37
CA ARG A 261 8.82 10.43 12.68
C ARG A 261 10.28 10.00 12.63
N LEU A 262 10.70 9.43 11.52
CA LEU A 262 12.07 8.91 11.33
C LEU A 262 13.03 9.97 10.80
N ILE A 263 12.54 10.93 10.00
CA ILE A 263 13.34 11.98 9.37
C ILE A 263 12.91 13.33 9.93
N THR A 264 13.88 14.08 10.46
CA THR A 264 13.67 15.41 11.00
C THR A 264 13.96 16.51 9.99
N ALA A 265 13.50 17.73 10.27
CA ALA A 265 13.80 18.90 9.41
C ALA A 265 15.31 19.16 9.31
N GLU A 266 16.08 18.92 10.39
CA GLU A 266 17.53 19.05 10.42
C GLU A 266 18.20 18.04 9.51
N MET A 267 17.73 16.79 9.51
CA MET A 267 18.23 15.75 8.57
C MET A 267 17.98 16.17 7.11
N VAL A 268 16.78 16.66 6.81
CA VAL A 268 16.44 17.14 5.45
C VAL A 268 17.35 18.29 5.04
N LYS A 269 17.59 19.27 5.93
CA LYS A 269 18.51 20.40 5.66
C LYS A 269 19.96 19.96 5.45
N SER A 270 20.35 18.80 5.99
CA SER A 270 21.72 18.26 5.86
C SER A 270 21.91 17.42 4.61
N MET A 271 20.85 17.11 3.86
CA MET A 271 20.94 16.36 2.61
C MET A 271 21.68 17.14 1.54
N LYS A 272 22.19 16.43 0.55
CA LYS A 272 22.82 17.03 -0.62
C LYS A 272 21.84 17.94 -1.36
N ALA A 273 22.33 19.06 -1.90
CA ALA A 273 21.57 19.99 -2.72
C ALA A 273 21.28 19.43 -4.13
#